data_dc12366e0f87a30cc54177a10d2eb143
#
_entry.id   dc12366e0f87a30cc54177a10d2eb143
#
_cell.length_a   1.000
_cell.length_b   1.000
_cell.length_c   1.000
_cell.angle_alpha   90.00
_cell.angle_beta   90.00
_cell.angle_gamma   90.00
#
_symmetry.space_group_name_H-M   'P 1'
#
loop_
_entity.id
_entity.type
_entity.pdbx_description
1 polymer ?
#
loop_
_entity_poly.entity_id
_entity_poly.type
_entity_poly.pdbx_seq_one_letter_code
_entity_poly.pdbx_strand_id
1 'polypeptide(L)'
;GSEMCIRDRRDSIGVKDIPEDVYYGVQSLRAAENFHITGLNMHPEIINSLAYIKKAAAITNCEVGLLEKKKAQAIVQACDEIVSGKFHNEFIVDPVQGGAGTSLNMNANEVIANRAIEILGGKKGDYTIINPNDDVNCGQSTNDVIPTAGKMTSLRLLQNLKKQLLRLYDALNEKATEFDHIIKMGRTQMQDAV
;
A
#
# COMPACT_ATOMS: atom_id res chain seq x y z
N GLY A 1 -24.86 -5.15 -23.67
CA GLY A 1 -23.50 -4.94 -23.28
C GLY A 1 -23.25 -3.47 -23.10
N SER A 2 -22.88 -3.01 -21.90
CA SER A 2 -22.40 -1.65 -21.68
C SER A 2 -21.08 -1.52 -22.42
N GLU A 3 -20.98 -0.64 -23.39
CA GLU A 3 -19.70 -0.24 -23.98
C GLU A 3 -18.85 0.33 -22.84
N MET A 4 -17.77 -0.37 -22.53
CA MET A 4 -16.80 0.10 -21.55
C MET A 4 -16.10 1.30 -22.17
N CYS A 5 -16.31 2.49 -21.63
CA CYS A 5 -15.60 3.69 -22.08
C CYS A 5 -14.11 3.48 -21.80
N ILE A 6 -13.30 3.43 -22.86
CA ILE A 6 -11.86 3.21 -22.83
C ILE A 6 -11.18 4.57 -23.03
N ARG A 7 -10.10 4.81 -22.29
CA ARG A 7 -9.25 6.00 -22.49
C ARG A 7 -7.84 5.59 -22.87
N ASP A 8 -7.32 6.26 -23.87
CA ASP A 8 -5.90 6.21 -24.19
C ASP A 8 -5.11 6.93 -23.09
N ARG A 9 -4.24 6.20 -22.43
CA ARG A 9 -3.26 6.75 -21.49
C ARG A 9 -1.84 6.45 -21.97
N ARG A 10 -0.93 7.41 -21.78
CA ARG A 10 0.43 7.35 -22.29
C ARG A 10 1.46 7.34 -21.18
N ASP A 11 2.47 6.50 -21.31
CA ASP A 11 3.73 6.56 -20.58
C ASP A 11 4.91 6.69 -21.54
N SER A 12 6.15 6.55 -21.02
CA SER A 12 7.38 6.59 -21.84
C SER A 12 7.51 5.46 -22.85
N ILE A 13 6.75 4.36 -22.67
CA ILE A 13 6.78 3.17 -23.54
C ILE A 13 5.74 3.26 -24.66
N GLY A 14 4.64 3.99 -24.44
CA GLY A 14 3.59 4.17 -25.44
C GLY A 14 2.20 4.34 -24.87
N VAL A 15 1.21 4.28 -25.76
CA VAL A 15 -0.21 4.39 -25.41
C VAL A 15 -0.77 3.03 -25.00
N LYS A 16 -1.66 3.02 -24.01
CA LYS A 16 -2.42 1.84 -23.60
C LYS A 16 -3.84 2.22 -23.21
N ASP A 17 -4.78 1.36 -23.59
CA ASP A 17 -6.19 1.49 -23.26
C ASP A 17 -6.44 1.13 -21.80
N ILE A 18 -7.10 2.03 -21.07
CA ILE A 18 -7.48 1.84 -19.66
C ILE A 18 -8.95 2.19 -19.51
N PRO A 19 -9.74 1.41 -18.74
CA PRO A 19 -11.11 1.77 -18.42
C PRO A 19 -11.23 3.19 -17.84
N GLU A 20 -12.29 3.89 -18.20
CA GLU A 20 -12.44 5.30 -17.82
C GLU A 20 -12.74 5.48 -16.31
N ASP A 21 -13.36 4.51 -15.69
CA ASP A 21 -13.81 4.53 -14.31
C ASP A 21 -12.73 4.26 -13.28
N VAL A 22 -11.59 3.65 -13.68
CA VAL A 22 -10.50 3.30 -12.76
C VAL A 22 -9.56 4.46 -12.43
N TYR A 23 -8.82 4.32 -11.32
CA TYR A 23 -7.85 5.32 -10.84
C TYR A 23 -6.39 4.90 -11.02
N TYR A 24 -6.10 3.61 -11.24
CA TYR A 24 -4.75 3.21 -11.63
C TYR A 24 -4.40 3.72 -13.04
N GLY A 25 -3.12 3.79 -13.34
CA GLY A 25 -2.62 4.27 -14.63
C GLY A 25 -1.95 3.17 -15.45
N VAL A 26 -1.24 3.61 -16.51
CA VAL A 26 -0.58 2.72 -17.47
C VAL A 26 0.52 1.90 -16.82
N GLN A 27 1.32 2.49 -15.93
CA GLN A 27 2.44 1.79 -15.32
C GLN A 27 1.94 0.68 -14.38
N SER A 28 0.87 0.94 -13.64
CA SER A 28 0.23 -0.10 -12.81
C SER A 28 -0.33 -1.24 -13.65
N LEU A 29 -1.03 -0.92 -14.74
CA LEU A 29 -1.59 -1.94 -15.62
C LEU A 29 -0.51 -2.80 -16.25
N ARG A 30 0.57 -2.20 -16.77
CA ARG A 30 1.71 -2.95 -17.32
C ARG A 30 2.36 -3.84 -16.27
N ALA A 31 2.52 -3.34 -15.04
CA ALA A 31 3.08 -4.11 -13.95
C ALA A 31 2.18 -5.30 -13.58
N ALA A 32 0.87 -5.11 -13.50
CA ALA A 32 -0.10 -6.16 -13.23
C ALA A 32 -0.10 -7.24 -14.32
N GLU A 33 0.05 -6.85 -15.59
CA GLU A 33 0.16 -7.78 -16.71
C GLU A 33 1.50 -8.53 -16.74
N ASN A 34 2.58 -7.92 -16.26
CA ASN A 34 3.92 -8.52 -16.28
C ASN A 34 4.19 -9.43 -15.08
N PHE A 35 3.58 -9.16 -13.93
CA PHE A 35 3.81 -9.91 -12.69
C PHE A 35 2.53 -10.59 -12.22
N HIS A 36 2.30 -11.81 -12.70
CA HIS A 36 1.25 -12.72 -12.24
C HIS A 36 1.85 -13.84 -11.38
N ILE A 37 2.28 -13.50 -10.17
CA ILE A 37 3.05 -14.42 -9.31
C ILE A 37 2.13 -15.12 -8.31
N THR A 38 1.41 -14.35 -7.50
CA THR A 38 0.58 -14.90 -6.41
C THR A 38 -0.92 -14.82 -6.71
N GLY A 39 -1.34 -13.87 -7.53
CA GLY A 39 -2.75 -13.54 -7.75
C GLY A 39 -3.45 -12.94 -6.51
N LEU A 40 -2.68 -12.54 -5.49
CA LEU A 40 -3.21 -11.91 -4.29
C LEU A 40 -3.31 -10.40 -4.46
N ASN A 41 -4.24 -9.81 -3.73
CA ASN A 41 -4.33 -8.38 -3.62
C ASN A 41 -3.35 -7.83 -2.58
N MET A 42 -3.01 -6.55 -2.72
CA MET A 42 -2.18 -5.85 -1.75
C MET A 42 -2.89 -5.73 -0.40
N HIS A 43 -2.16 -5.98 0.69
CA HIS A 43 -2.73 -5.89 2.04
C HIS A 43 -3.20 -4.46 2.37
N PRO A 44 -4.41 -4.25 2.92
CA PRO A 44 -4.96 -2.92 3.18
C PRO A 44 -4.06 -2.02 4.02
N GLU A 45 -3.37 -2.56 5.02
CA GLU A 45 -2.49 -1.76 5.89
C GLU A 45 -1.25 -1.22 5.18
N ILE A 46 -0.73 -1.88 4.14
CA ILE A 46 0.38 -1.33 3.37
C ILE A 46 -0.10 -0.21 2.45
N ILE A 47 -1.30 -0.33 1.89
CA ILE A 47 -1.95 0.73 1.11
C ILE A 47 -2.13 1.98 1.99
N ASN A 48 -2.66 1.82 3.21
CA ASN A 48 -2.83 2.90 4.16
C ASN A 48 -1.47 3.53 4.54
N SER A 49 -0.45 2.71 4.76
CA SER A 49 0.89 3.20 5.10
C SER A 49 1.50 4.03 3.97
N LEU A 50 1.32 3.60 2.72
CA LEU A 50 1.73 4.38 1.54
C LEU A 50 0.99 5.71 1.48
N ALA A 51 -0.32 5.71 1.67
CA ALA A 51 -1.11 6.93 1.67
C ALA A 51 -0.66 7.92 2.76
N TYR A 52 -0.32 7.46 3.95
CA TYR A 52 0.25 8.32 5.00
C TYR A 52 1.59 8.92 4.60
N ILE A 53 2.48 8.15 3.99
CA ILE A 53 3.79 8.63 3.52
C ILE A 53 3.60 9.70 2.44
N LYS A 54 2.75 9.43 1.44
CA LYS A 54 2.46 10.37 0.35
C LYS A 54 1.79 11.65 0.86
N LYS A 55 0.89 11.54 1.83
CA LYS A 55 0.29 12.68 2.51
C LYS A 55 1.34 13.54 3.21
N ALA A 56 2.22 12.93 4.00
CA ALA A 56 3.29 13.64 4.70
C ALA A 56 4.25 14.34 3.72
N ALA A 57 4.64 13.64 2.64
CA ALA A 57 5.48 14.21 1.60
C ALA A 57 4.82 15.41 0.90
N ALA A 58 3.52 15.34 0.57
CA ALA A 58 2.80 16.43 -0.05
C ALA A 58 2.73 17.68 0.85
N ILE A 59 2.50 17.48 2.15
CA ILE A 59 2.49 18.57 3.14
C ILE A 59 3.88 19.22 3.21
N THR A 60 4.93 18.42 3.40
CA THR A 60 6.31 18.93 3.51
C THR A 60 6.76 19.63 2.24
N ASN A 61 6.50 19.04 1.07
CA ASN A 61 6.87 19.66 -0.21
C ASN A 61 6.13 21.00 -0.45
N CYS A 62 4.90 21.12 0.04
CA CYS A 62 4.18 22.39 0.00
C CYS A 62 4.82 23.44 0.94
N GLU A 63 5.18 23.05 2.17
CA GLU A 63 5.79 23.95 3.16
C GLU A 63 7.16 24.49 2.69
N VAL A 64 7.96 23.66 2.02
CA VAL A 64 9.26 24.08 1.47
C VAL A 64 9.17 24.73 0.08
N GLY A 65 7.96 24.90 -0.46
CA GLY A 65 7.72 25.58 -1.73
C GLY A 65 7.99 24.76 -2.99
N LEU A 66 8.14 23.44 -2.90
CA LEU A 66 8.34 22.54 -4.04
C LEU A 66 7.03 22.11 -4.70
N LEU A 67 5.91 22.15 -3.97
CA LEU A 67 4.60 21.75 -4.46
C LEU A 67 3.58 22.87 -4.24
N GLU A 68 2.81 23.19 -5.27
CA GLU A 68 1.76 24.19 -5.20
C GLU A 68 0.68 23.80 -4.18
N LYS A 69 0.24 24.78 -3.38
CA LYS A 69 -0.72 24.57 -2.27
C LYS A 69 -2.00 23.87 -2.71
N LYS A 70 -2.57 24.23 -3.86
CA LYS A 70 -3.79 23.60 -4.39
C LYS A 70 -3.57 22.13 -4.72
N LYS A 71 -2.46 21.80 -5.37
CA LYS A 71 -2.08 20.42 -5.68
C LYS A 71 -1.85 19.62 -4.40
N ALA A 72 -1.11 20.17 -3.44
CA ALA A 72 -0.85 19.53 -2.15
C ALA A 72 -2.14 19.19 -1.41
N GLN A 73 -3.08 20.12 -1.34
CA GLN A 73 -4.38 19.90 -0.70
C GLN A 73 -5.19 18.79 -1.37
N ALA A 74 -5.22 18.74 -2.71
CA ALA A 74 -5.89 17.69 -3.45
C ALA A 74 -5.25 16.31 -3.23
N ILE A 75 -3.90 16.24 -3.19
CA ILE A 75 -3.15 15.02 -2.88
C ILE A 75 -3.45 14.55 -1.45
N VAL A 76 -3.42 15.45 -0.47
CA VAL A 76 -3.76 15.16 0.93
C VAL A 76 -5.16 14.60 1.05
N GLN A 77 -6.15 15.23 0.40
CA GLN A 77 -7.53 14.73 0.40
C GLN A 77 -7.65 13.34 -0.24
N ALA A 78 -6.99 13.10 -1.38
CA ALA A 78 -6.97 11.79 -2.02
C ALA A 78 -6.37 10.72 -1.09
N CYS A 79 -5.28 11.04 -0.39
CA CYS A 79 -4.66 10.14 0.59
C CYS A 79 -5.61 9.84 1.77
N ASP A 80 -6.34 10.84 2.28
CA ASP A 80 -7.31 10.64 3.36
C ASP A 80 -8.48 9.74 2.93
N GLU A 81 -8.93 9.85 1.69
CA GLU A 81 -9.94 8.95 1.14
C GLU A 81 -9.42 7.50 1.06
N ILE A 82 -8.16 7.29 0.65
CA ILE A 82 -7.54 5.95 0.62
C ILE A 82 -7.43 5.38 2.04
N VAL A 83 -6.97 6.16 3.01
CA VAL A 83 -6.89 5.74 4.42
C VAL A 83 -8.26 5.38 5.00
N SER A 84 -9.32 6.02 4.53
CA SER A 84 -10.71 5.68 4.90
C SER A 84 -11.23 4.38 4.29
N GLY A 85 -10.42 3.70 3.47
CA GLY A 85 -10.75 2.42 2.83
C GLY A 85 -11.26 2.55 1.39
N LYS A 86 -11.30 3.75 0.81
CA LYS A 86 -11.67 3.93 -0.59
C LYS A 86 -10.51 3.56 -1.51
N PHE A 87 -10.83 3.14 -2.73
CA PHE A 87 -9.88 2.86 -3.81
C PHE A 87 -8.86 1.74 -3.55
N HIS A 88 -9.04 0.90 -2.52
CA HIS A 88 -8.12 -0.21 -2.28
C HIS A 88 -8.11 -1.23 -3.41
N ASN A 89 -9.22 -1.39 -4.11
CA ASN A 89 -9.34 -2.23 -5.32
C ASN A 89 -8.57 -1.67 -6.54
N GLU A 90 -8.12 -0.42 -6.48
CA GLU A 90 -7.30 0.20 -7.52
C GLU A 90 -5.79 -0.14 -7.39
N PHE A 91 -5.41 -0.80 -6.29
CA PHE A 91 -4.05 -1.30 -6.08
C PHE A 91 -3.95 -2.71 -6.67
N ILE A 92 -3.80 -2.76 -8.01
CA ILE A 92 -3.94 -3.97 -8.83
C ILE A 92 -2.65 -4.78 -8.96
N VAL A 93 -1.52 -4.26 -8.49
CA VAL A 93 -0.22 -4.94 -8.63
C VAL A 93 -0.10 -6.11 -7.66
N ASP A 94 0.54 -7.20 -8.11
CA ASP A 94 0.80 -8.36 -7.26
C ASP A 94 1.73 -7.99 -6.08
N PRO A 95 1.52 -8.53 -4.86
CA PRO A 95 2.44 -8.33 -3.73
C PRO A 95 3.88 -8.75 -4.02
N VAL A 96 4.08 -9.76 -4.86
CA VAL A 96 5.38 -10.19 -5.34
C VAL A 96 5.62 -9.59 -6.73
N GLN A 97 6.55 -8.66 -6.79
CA GLN A 97 6.82 -7.88 -7.99
C GLN A 97 8.33 -7.65 -8.15
N GLY A 98 8.77 -7.12 -9.28
CA GLY A 98 10.18 -6.86 -9.55
C GLY A 98 10.78 -5.74 -8.70
N GLY A 99 12.06 -5.88 -8.36
CA GLY A 99 12.88 -4.85 -7.72
C GLY A 99 12.45 -4.51 -6.29
N ALA A 100 12.59 -3.25 -5.94
CA ALA A 100 12.34 -2.72 -4.59
C ALA A 100 10.88 -2.28 -4.35
N GLY A 101 9.90 -2.84 -5.05
CA GLY A 101 8.50 -2.46 -4.95
C GLY A 101 8.11 -1.26 -5.81
N THR A 102 8.81 -1.03 -6.90
CA THR A 102 8.57 0.10 -7.82
C THR A 102 7.15 0.09 -8.36
N SER A 103 6.62 -1.07 -8.72
CA SER A 103 5.25 -1.20 -9.25
C SER A 103 4.21 -0.72 -8.24
N LEU A 104 4.34 -1.11 -6.97
CA LEU A 104 3.44 -0.68 -5.91
C LEU A 104 3.56 0.82 -5.62
N ASN A 105 4.79 1.37 -5.59
CA ASN A 105 4.98 2.81 -5.43
C ASN A 105 4.31 3.59 -6.56
N MET A 106 4.48 3.15 -7.80
CA MET A 106 3.84 3.79 -8.95
C MET A 106 2.33 3.63 -8.94
N ASN A 107 1.82 2.48 -8.53
CA ASN A 107 0.37 2.28 -8.39
C ASN A 107 -0.22 3.28 -7.37
N ALA A 108 0.42 3.47 -6.22
CA ALA A 108 0.01 4.48 -5.26
C ALA A 108 0.06 5.90 -5.87
N ASN A 109 1.14 6.24 -6.57
CA ASN A 109 1.28 7.55 -7.21
C ASN A 109 0.18 7.82 -8.24
N GLU A 110 -0.13 6.83 -9.10
CA GLU A 110 -1.14 6.96 -10.15
C GLU A 110 -2.57 7.07 -9.57
N VAL A 111 -2.92 6.25 -8.58
CA VAL A 111 -4.22 6.31 -7.91
C VAL A 111 -4.42 7.66 -7.23
N ILE A 112 -3.43 8.11 -6.47
CA ILE A 112 -3.47 9.40 -5.77
C ILE A 112 -3.56 10.55 -6.77
N ALA A 113 -2.73 10.55 -7.83
CA ALA A 113 -2.74 11.59 -8.84
C ALA A 113 -4.09 11.68 -9.55
N ASN A 114 -4.64 10.55 -10.00
CA ASN A 114 -5.93 10.53 -10.69
C ASN A 114 -7.07 11.01 -9.80
N ARG A 115 -7.08 10.63 -8.52
CA ARG A 115 -8.08 11.14 -7.58
C ARG A 115 -7.91 12.62 -7.30
N ALA A 116 -6.69 13.10 -7.13
CA ALA A 116 -6.40 14.51 -6.89
C ALA A 116 -6.73 15.38 -8.11
N ILE A 117 -6.50 14.90 -9.33
CA ILE A 117 -6.93 15.55 -10.57
C ILE A 117 -8.46 15.73 -10.59
N GLU A 118 -9.20 14.70 -10.24
CA GLU A 118 -10.67 14.75 -10.19
C GLU A 118 -11.17 15.73 -9.11
N ILE A 119 -10.53 15.78 -7.94
CA ILE A 119 -10.81 16.77 -6.87
C ILE A 119 -10.61 18.20 -7.38
N LEU A 120 -9.66 18.43 -8.27
CA LEU A 120 -9.42 19.74 -8.91
C LEU A 120 -10.35 20.01 -10.09
N GLY A 121 -11.29 19.11 -10.41
CA GLY A 121 -12.24 19.26 -11.52
C GLY A 121 -11.69 18.86 -12.89
N GLY A 122 -10.51 18.22 -12.92
CA GLY A 122 -9.91 17.69 -14.15
C GLY A 122 -10.40 16.28 -14.49
N LYS A 123 -9.93 15.76 -15.63
CA LYS A 123 -10.20 14.39 -16.06
C LYS A 123 -9.06 13.48 -15.64
N LYS A 124 -9.38 12.32 -15.08
CA LYS A 124 -8.40 11.28 -14.73
C LYS A 124 -7.45 11.00 -15.92
N GLY A 125 -6.15 10.96 -15.68
CA GLY A 125 -5.11 10.80 -16.70
C GLY A 125 -4.58 12.10 -17.29
N ASP A 126 -5.12 13.25 -16.92
CA ASP A 126 -4.57 14.55 -17.30
C ASP A 126 -3.39 14.92 -16.36
N TYR A 127 -2.26 14.30 -16.62
CA TYR A 127 -1.04 14.49 -15.82
C TYR A 127 -0.36 15.87 -16.02
N THR A 128 -0.97 16.76 -16.81
CA THR A 128 -0.58 18.18 -16.83
C THR A 128 -1.08 18.92 -15.59
N ILE A 129 -2.16 18.43 -14.97
CA ILE A 129 -2.73 19.00 -13.73
C ILE A 129 -1.94 18.49 -12.50
N ILE A 130 -1.85 17.16 -12.32
CA ILE A 130 -1.03 16.52 -11.29
C ILE A 130 -0.31 15.33 -11.91
N ASN A 131 1.02 15.36 -11.85
CA ASN A 131 1.86 14.28 -12.35
C ASN A 131 2.18 13.26 -11.22
N PRO A 132 2.01 11.95 -11.47
CA PRO A 132 2.34 10.92 -10.48
C PRO A 132 3.78 10.94 -10.00
N ASN A 133 4.75 11.24 -10.88
CA ASN A 133 6.17 11.29 -10.55
C ASN A 133 6.59 12.65 -9.99
N ASP A 134 6.24 13.72 -10.70
CA ASP A 134 6.78 15.04 -10.43
C ASP A 134 6.08 15.73 -9.24
N ASP A 135 4.78 15.46 -9.03
CA ASP A 135 4.00 16.04 -7.94
C ASP A 135 3.82 15.05 -6.77
N VAL A 136 3.25 13.85 -7.01
CA VAL A 136 2.93 12.89 -5.92
C VAL A 136 4.19 12.23 -5.36
N ASN A 137 5.16 11.92 -6.21
CA ASN A 137 6.43 11.30 -5.81
C ASN A 137 7.57 12.32 -5.64
N CYS A 138 7.27 13.60 -5.64
CA CYS A 138 8.26 14.68 -5.50
C CYS A 138 9.16 14.46 -4.28
N GLY A 139 10.48 14.48 -4.49
CA GLY A 139 11.48 14.34 -3.44
C GLY A 139 11.54 12.95 -2.78
N GLN A 140 10.96 11.92 -3.38
CA GLN A 140 10.88 10.59 -2.80
C GLN A 140 11.57 9.54 -3.67
N SER A 141 12.27 8.60 -3.02
CA SER A 141 12.78 7.37 -3.63
C SER A 141 11.90 6.19 -3.26
N THR A 142 11.66 5.27 -4.21
CA THR A 142 11.01 3.98 -3.92
C THR A 142 11.73 3.23 -2.79
N ASN A 143 13.07 3.32 -2.75
CA ASN A 143 13.90 2.66 -1.73
C ASN A 143 13.67 3.21 -0.30
N ASP A 144 13.08 4.39 -0.16
CA ASP A 144 12.69 4.98 1.12
C ASP A 144 11.21 4.71 1.42
N VAL A 145 10.35 4.92 0.42
CA VAL A 145 8.89 4.84 0.57
C VAL A 145 8.45 3.42 0.92
N ILE A 146 8.87 2.43 0.14
CA ILE A 146 8.41 1.03 0.31
C ILE A 146 8.89 0.40 1.62
N PRO A 147 10.18 0.47 2.01
CA PRO A 147 10.60 -0.06 3.31
C PRO A 147 9.95 0.67 4.49
N THR A 148 9.72 1.98 4.38
CA THR A 148 9.03 2.75 5.42
C THR A 148 7.58 2.31 5.55
N ALA A 149 6.86 2.13 4.43
CA ALA A 149 5.50 1.59 4.44
C ALA A 149 5.44 0.19 5.05
N GLY A 150 6.40 -0.68 4.72
CA GLY A 150 6.52 -2.01 5.31
C GLY A 150 6.73 -1.97 6.83
N LYS A 151 7.60 -1.11 7.33
CA LYS A 151 7.82 -0.92 8.77
C LYS A 151 6.59 -0.38 9.49
N MET A 152 5.93 0.63 8.93
CA MET A 152 4.69 1.18 9.48
C MET A 152 3.59 0.13 9.54
N THR A 153 3.41 -0.64 8.47
CA THR A 153 2.45 -1.75 8.40
C THR A 153 2.75 -2.81 9.47
N SER A 154 4.00 -3.22 9.59
CA SER A 154 4.43 -4.20 10.59
C SER A 154 4.13 -3.71 12.02
N LEU A 155 4.46 -2.47 12.33
CA LEU A 155 4.17 -1.87 13.65
C LEU A 155 2.67 -1.86 13.96
N ARG A 156 1.82 -1.56 12.98
CA ARG A 156 0.36 -1.57 13.16
C ARG A 156 -0.19 -2.98 13.40
N LEU A 157 0.22 -3.93 12.58
CA LEU A 157 -0.22 -5.32 12.69
C LEU A 157 0.30 -5.97 13.98
N LEU A 158 1.49 -5.59 14.43
CA LEU A 158 2.12 -6.10 15.65
C LEU A 158 1.28 -5.82 16.91
N GLN A 159 0.50 -4.75 16.94
CA GLN A 159 -0.35 -4.42 18.09
C GLN A 159 -1.39 -5.52 18.36
N ASN A 160 -2.01 -6.06 17.32
CA ASN A 160 -2.97 -7.15 17.46
C ASN A 160 -2.27 -8.48 17.80
N LEU A 161 -1.15 -8.77 17.18
CA LEU A 161 -0.34 -9.96 17.48
C LEU A 161 0.09 -9.95 18.95
N LYS A 162 0.60 -8.82 19.46
CA LYS A 162 1.02 -8.67 20.86
C LYS A 162 -0.09 -9.02 21.84
N LYS A 163 -1.32 -8.57 21.59
CA LYS A 163 -2.48 -8.91 22.44
C LYS A 163 -2.72 -10.42 22.51
N GLN A 164 -2.63 -11.12 21.38
CA GLN A 164 -2.84 -12.56 21.33
C GLN A 164 -1.68 -13.34 21.99
N LEU A 165 -0.45 -12.88 21.80
CA LEU A 165 0.72 -13.47 22.47
C LEU A 165 0.63 -13.33 23.99
N LEU A 166 0.20 -12.18 24.50
CA LEU A 166 0.01 -11.99 25.95
C LEU A 166 -1.07 -12.94 26.48
N ARG A 167 -2.20 -13.09 25.79
CA ARG A 167 -3.23 -14.07 26.19
C ARG A 167 -2.70 -15.51 26.22
N LEU A 168 -1.89 -15.88 25.23
CA LEU A 168 -1.26 -17.21 25.20
C LEU A 168 -0.26 -17.36 26.36
N TYR A 169 0.57 -16.33 26.61
CA TYR A 169 1.51 -16.32 27.72
C TYR A 169 0.82 -16.51 29.07
N ASP A 170 -0.25 -15.76 29.33
CA ASP A 170 -1.02 -15.85 30.58
C ASP A 170 -1.64 -17.24 30.74
N ALA A 171 -2.24 -17.80 29.68
CA ALA A 171 -2.81 -19.14 29.72
C ALA A 171 -1.75 -20.23 29.96
N LEU A 172 -0.56 -20.10 29.38
CA LEU A 172 0.54 -21.04 29.62
C LEU A 172 1.06 -20.94 31.06
N ASN A 173 1.19 -19.73 31.62
CA ASN A 173 1.59 -19.53 33.01
C ASN A 173 0.56 -20.09 34.01
N GLU A 174 -0.73 -19.87 33.74
CA GLU A 174 -1.80 -20.45 34.54
C GLU A 174 -1.70 -21.98 34.56
N LYS A 175 -1.51 -22.60 33.40
CA LYS A 175 -1.36 -24.07 33.30
C LYS A 175 -0.06 -24.56 33.92
N ALA A 176 1.02 -23.81 33.79
CA ALA A 176 2.29 -24.16 34.45
C ALA A 176 2.09 -24.19 35.98
N THR A 177 1.41 -23.19 36.54
CA THR A 177 1.12 -23.15 37.99
C THR A 177 0.17 -24.27 38.41
N GLU A 178 -0.89 -24.51 37.61
CA GLU A 178 -1.87 -25.59 37.88
C GLU A 178 -1.22 -26.95 37.94
N PHE A 179 -0.22 -27.23 37.07
CA PHE A 179 0.40 -28.54 36.95
C PHE A 179 1.79 -28.64 37.60
N ASP A 180 2.26 -27.61 38.30
CA ASP A 180 3.58 -27.58 38.92
C ASP A 180 3.83 -28.74 39.89
N HIS A 181 2.78 -29.22 40.55
CA HIS A 181 2.85 -30.35 41.47
C HIS A 181 2.82 -31.73 40.80
N ILE A 182 2.60 -31.80 39.49
CA ILE A 182 2.50 -33.06 38.72
C ILE A 182 3.87 -33.43 38.16
N ILE A 183 4.48 -34.46 38.73
CA ILE A 183 5.74 -35.00 38.20
C ILE A 183 5.41 -35.78 36.91
N LYS A 184 6.09 -35.41 35.85
CA LYS A 184 5.94 -36.06 34.56
C LYS A 184 7.31 -36.43 34.00
N MET A 185 7.42 -37.68 33.49
CA MET A 185 8.61 -38.12 32.80
C MET A 185 8.76 -37.38 31.45
N GLY A 186 9.94 -36.81 31.18
CA GLY A 186 10.29 -36.31 29.89
C GLY A 186 10.33 -37.42 28.85
N ARG A 187 9.94 -37.12 27.62
CA ARG A 187 10.07 -38.09 26.52
C ARG A 187 10.41 -37.42 25.22
N THR A 188 11.09 -38.13 24.35
CA THR A 188 11.25 -37.84 22.95
C THR A 188 10.27 -38.68 22.13
N GLN A 189 10.30 -38.59 20.81
CA GLN A 189 9.51 -39.46 19.96
C GLN A 189 9.90 -40.92 20.16
N MET A 190 8.98 -41.75 20.62
CA MET A 190 9.11 -43.20 20.83
C MET A 190 10.04 -43.66 21.97
N GLN A 191 10.62 -42.78 22.79
CA GLN A 191 11.43 -43.14 23.92
C GLN A 191 11.44 -42.05 25.01
N ASP A 192 11.90 -42.40 26.20
CA ASP A 192 12.07 -41.44 27.29
C ASP A 192 13.18 -40.45 26.96
N ALA A 193 13.02 -39.20 27.41
CA ALA A 193 14.12 -38.22 27.39
C ALA A 193 15.07 -38.53 28.57
N VAL A 194 16.35 -38.52 28.29
CA VAL A 194 17.43 -38.71 29.26
C VAL A 194 17.96 -37.36 29.68
#